data_6e5ac5cc4ea23aa91460fbed848b53a0
#
_entry.id   6e5ac5cc4ea23aa91460fbed848b53a0
#
_cell.length_a   1.000
_cell.length_b   1.000
_cell.length_c   1.000
_cell.angle_alpha   90.00
_cell.angle_beta   90.00
_cell.angle_gamma   90.00
#
_symmetry.space_group_name_H-M   'P 1'
#
loop_
_entity.id
_entity.type
_entity.pdbx_description
1 polymer ?
#
loop_
_entity_poly.entity_id
_entity_poly.type
_entity_poly.pdbx_seq_one_letter_code
_entity_poly.pdbx_strand_id
1 'polypeptide(L)'
;MTTAELTEMTELLVQYLQKNHFIQFDLKAVLFDMDGVLYDSMPAHDKSWQQTMDEMGLKHLPHEFYLQEGKIGQSTIDAVFQRNLHRDATDEEVKKIYARKTELFQQYNTGELIPGAIEILKYVQTKGLKPVLVTGSGQPSLLNRLEIHFPGVFTSETMVTAFDVQQGKPHPESYLRGLQKGGNLKPNQAIVIENAPLGTESAVGAGIFTIAVNTGPLPDSVLSEAGASIVFDSMGTLLETMPEIVRIIQTIRL
;
A
#
# COMPACT_ATOMS: atom_id res chain seq x y z
N MET A 1 12.01 -5.86 -21.41
CA MET A 1 11.55 -4.49 -21.78
C MET A 1 12.05 -4.12 -23.16
N THR A 2 11.20 -3.51 -23.98
CA THR A 2 11.54 -2.89 -25.27
C THR A 2 12.17 -1.51 -25.08
N THR A 3 12.81 -0.97 -26.12
CA THR A 3 13.36 0.38 -26.10
C THR A 3 12.28 1.45 -25.85
N ALA A 4 11.05 1.24 -26.35
CA ALA A 4 9.93 2.16 -26.15
C ALA A 4 9.50 2.21 -24.67
N GLU A 5 9.30 1.04 -24.04
CA GLU A 5 8.97 0.95 -22.61
C GLU A 5 10.03 1.57 -21.71
N LEU A 6 11.30 1.42 -22.10
CA LEU A 6 12.42 2.04 -21.38
C LEU A 6 12.41 3.56 -21.47
N THR A 7 12.08 4.09 -22.66
CA THR A 7 11.97 5.54 -22.88
C THR A 7 10.83 6.11 -22.06
N GLU A 8 9.64 5.50 -22.11
CA GLU A 8 8.45 5.89 -21.35
C GLU A 8 8.74 5.91 -19.84
N MET A 9 9.36 4.86 -19.32
CA MET A 9 9.74 4.80 -17.90
C MET A 9 10.71 5.92 -17.51
N THR A 10 11.69 6.21 -18.38
CA THR A 10 12.63 7.31 -18.15
C THR A 10 11.90 8.66 -18.10
N GLU A 11 10.94 8.88 -19.00
CA GLU A 11 10.12 10.10 -19.02
C GLU A 11 9.30 10.26 -17.75
N LEU A 12 8.68 9.20 -17.23
CA LEU A 12 7.93 9.23 -15.98
C LEU A 12 8.81 9.61 -14.79
N LEU A 13 10.02 9.08 -14.72
CA LEU A 13 11.01 9.44 -13.68
C LEU A 13 11.47 10.90 -13.80
N VAL A 14 11.70 11.40 -15.03
CA VAL A 14 12.01 12.81 -15.29
C VAL A 14 10.85 13.72 -14.84
N GLN A 15 9.63 13.39 -15.23
CA GLN A 15 8.42 14.14 -14.83
C GLN A 15 8.28 14.23 -13.31
N TYR A 16 8.50 13.12 -12.61
CA TYR A 16 8.47 13.12 -11.14
C TYR A 16 9.52 14.07 -10.55
N LEU A 17 10.76 14.03 -11.03
CA LEU A 17 11.82 14.91 -10.55
C LEU A 17 11.47 16.39 -10.80
N GLN A 18 10.99 16.72 -12.01
CA GLN A 18 10.57 18.09 -12.37
C GLN A 18 9.41 18.57 -11.50
N LYS A 19 8.35 17.76 -11.36
CA LYS A 19 7.14 18.09 -10.56
C LYS A 19 7.49 18.39 -9.11
N ASN A 20 8.44 17.65 -8.54
CA ASN A 20 8.81 17.76 -7.13
C ASN A 20 10.07 18.62 -6.89
N HIS A 21 10.60 19.28 -7.92
CA HIS A 21 11.78 20.15 -7.86
C HIS A 21 13.03 19.44 -7.35
N PHE A 22 13.20 18.16 -7.69
CA PHE A 22 14.42 17.39 -7.42
C PHE A 22 15.33 17.36 -8.65
N ILE A 23 16.64 17.42 -8.44
CA ILE A 23 17.64 17.33 -9.52
C ILE A 23 17.92 15.87 -9.87
N GLN A 24 17.82 14.98 -8.88
CA GLN A 24 18.13 13.56 -9.00
C GLN A 24 17.42 12.74 -7.92
N PHE A 25 17.40 11.45 -8.12
CA PHE A 25 17.15 10.50 -7.03
C PHE A 25 18.45 10.26 -6.21
N ASP A 26 18.28 9.92 -4.94
CA ASP A 26 19.31 9.38 -4.06
C ASP A 26 18.71 8.18 -3.31
N LEU A 27 18.29 7.16 -4.10
CA LEU A 27 17.49 6.03 -3.61
C LEU A 27 18.17 5.28 -2.48
N LYS A 28 17.50 5.17 -1.33
CA LYS A 28 17.98 4.53 -0.10
C LYS A 28 16.99 3.52 0.48
N ALA A 29 15.70 3.65 0.15
CA ALA A 29 14.66 2.79 0.68
C ALA A 29 13.58 2.46 -0.35
N VAL A 30 12.91 1.33 -0.12
CA VAL A 30 11.65 0.98 -0.77
C VAL A 30 10.61 0.81 0.33
N LEU A 31 9.53 1.57 0.25
CA LEU A 31 8.42 1.52 1.18
C LEU A 31 7.34 0.60 0.59
N PHE A 32 6.94 -0.41 1.34
CA PHE A 32 5.97 -1.42 0.91
C PHE A 32 4.67 -1.25 1.69
N ASP A 33 3.54 -1.25 1.00
CA ASP A 33 2.30 -1.63 1.67
C ASP A 33 2.31 -3.14 2.01
N MET A 34 1.34 -3.59 2.78
CA MET A 34 1.27 -4.97 3.24
C MET A 34 0.19 -5.78 2.52
N ASP A 35 -1.06 -5.32 2.62
CA ASP A 35 -2.24 -6.03 2.16
C ASP A 35 -2.39 -5.86 0.64
N GLY A 36 -2.30 -6.97 -0.12
CA GLY A 36 -2.27 -6.92 -1.59
C GLY A 36 -0.89 -6.63 -2.21
N VAL A 37 0.13 -6.33 -1.40
CA VAL A 37 1.53 -6.16 -1.85
C VAL A 37 2.42 -7.30 -1.35
N LEU A 38 2.45 -7.55 -0.06
CA LEU A 38 3.20 -8.65 0.54
C LEU A 38 2.32 -9.89 0.77
N TYR A 39 1.07 -9.67 1.20
CA TYR A 39 0.11 -10.73 1.49
C TYR A 39 -1.11 -10.64 0.57
N ASP A 40 -1.59 -11.80 0.11
CA ASP A 40 -2.87 -11.94 -0.60
C ASP A 40 -4.04 -11.95 0.42
N SER A 41 -4.14 -10.87 1.17
CA SER A 41 -5.12 -10.71 2.25
C SER A 41 -6.37 -9.94 1.82
N MET A 42 -6.34 -9.23 0.69
CA MET A 42 -7.44 -8.37 0.26
C MET A 42 -8.75 -9.13 -0.05
N PRO A 43 -8.74 -10.33 -0.64
CA PRO A 43 -9.96 -11.13 -0.79
C PRO A 43 -10.62 -11.46 0.56
N ALA A 44 -9.80 -11.73 1.60
CA ALA A 44 -10.30 -11.97 2.95
C ALA A 44 -10.84 -10.68 3.62
N HIS A 45 -10.18 -9.53 3.39
CA HIS A 45 -10.68 -8.24 3.85
C HIS A 45 -12.02 -7.90 3.22
N ASP A 46 -12.13 -7.96 1.90
CA ASP A 46 -13.37 -7.66 1.17
C ASP A 46 -14.52 -8.57 1.61
N LYS A 47 -14.32 -9.88 1.61
CA LYS A 47 -15.33 -10.86 2.04
C LYS A 47 -15.78 -10.65 3.49
N SER A 48 -14.85 -10.35 4.40
CA SER A 48 -15.19 -10.14 5.81
C SER A 48 -15.99 -8.86 6.03
N TRP A 49 -15.67 -7.78 5.30
CA TRP A 49 -16.46 -6.56 5.32
C TRP A 49 -17.84 -6.76 4.73
N GLN A 50 -17.95 -7.37 3.53
CA GLN A 50 -19.25 -7.64 2.88
C GLN A 50 -20.16 -8.41 3.83
N GLN A 51 -19.69 -9.53 4.35
CA GLN A 51 -20.51 -10.35 5.25
C GLN A 51 -20.87 -9.60 6.53
N THR A 52 -19.95 -8.83 7.11
CA THR A 52 -20.26 -8.04 8.32
C THR A 52 -21.37 -7.02 8.05
N MET A 53 -21.33 -6.33 6.92
CA MET A 53 -22.36 -5.35 6.55
C MET A 53 -23.70 -6.02 6.24
N ASP A 54 -23.69 -7.17 5.56
CA ASP A 54 -24.89 -7.96 5.28
C ASP A 54 -25.55 -8.44 6.57
N GLU A 55 -24.79 -8.95 7.55
CA GLU A 55 -25.30 -9.35 8.88
C GLU A 55 -25.93 -8.17 9.65
N MET A 56 -25.50 -6.94 9.38
CA MET A 56 -26.07 -5.71 9.95
C MET A 56 -27.22 -5.13 9.11
N GLY A 57 -27.56 -5.75 7.97
CA GLY A 57 -28.59 -5.24 7.05
C GLY A 57 -28.17 -3.96 6.31
N LEU A 58 -26.89 -3.68 6.21
CA LEU A 58 -26.32 -2.51 5.54
C LEU A 58 -25.87 -2.87 4.12
N LYS A 59 -26.29 -2.07 3.13
CA LYS A 59 -25.91 -2.27 1.74
C LYS A 59 -24.50 -1.72 1.48
N HIS A 60 -23.69 -2.48 0.76
CA HIS A 60 -22.39 -2.09 0.27
C HIS A 60 -22.38 -1.98 -1.27
N LEU A 61 -21.40 -1.29 -1.83
CA LEU A 61 -21.21 -1.14 -3.26
C LEU A 61 -20.24 -2.21 -3.81
N PRO A 62 -20.30 -2.51 -5.13
CA PRO A 62 -19.30 -3.38 -5.75
C PRO A 62 -17.88 -2.86 -5.51
N HIS A 63 -16.96 -3.74 -5.13
CA HIS A 63 -15.55 -3.44 -4.84
C HIS A 63 -15.31 -2.33 -3.82
N GLU A 64 -16.32 -1.96 -3.01
CA GLU A 64 -16.22 -0.86 -2.06
C GLU A 64 -15.02 -1.00 -1.13
N PHE A 65 -14.77 -2.21 -0.64
CA PHE A 65 -13.73 -2.43 0.36
C PHE A 65 -12.32 -2.50 -0.25
N TYR A 66 -12.19 -2.74 -1.55
CA TYR A 66 -10.96 -2.49 -2.29
C TYR A 66 -10.72 -0.98 -2.51
N LEU A 67 -11.76 -0.21 -2.80
CA LEU A 67 -11.66 1.25 -2.93
C LEU A 67 -11.38 1.96 -1.61
N GLN A 68 -11.72 1.34 -0.49
CA GLN A 68 -11.52 1.89 0.86
C GLN A 68 -10.31 1.28 1.58
N GLU A 69 -9.51 0.48 0.90
CA GLU A 69 -8.31 -0.11 1.46
C GLU A 69 -7.36 0.96 2.00
N GLY A 70 -6.75 0.68 3.15
CA GLY A 70 -5.86 1.60 3.83
C GLY A 70 -6.52 2.60 4.77
N LYS A 71 -7.86 2.73 4.75
CA LYS A 71 -8.60 3.50 5.77
C LYS A 71 -8.56 2.80 7.12
N ILE A 72 -8.65 3.60 8.17
CA ILE A 72 -8.94 3.08 9.51
C ILE A 72 -10.37 2.53 9.54
N GLY A 73 -10.60 1.44 10.27
CA GLY A 73 -11.88 0.72 10.27
C GLY A 73 -13.10 1.59 10.59
N GLN A 74 -12.97 2.57 11.47
CA GLN A 74 -14.05 3.52 11.76
C GLN A 74 -14.48 4.29 10.50
N SER A 75 -13.55 4.84 9.75
CA SER A 75 -13.87 5.62 8.54
C SER A 75 -14.56 4.77 7.46
N THR A 76 -14.24 3.48 7.38
CA THR A 76 -14.94 2.54 6.49
C THR A 76 -16.36 2.32 6.95
N ILE A 77 -16.59 2.11 8.26
CA ILE A 77 -17.92 1.92 8.85
C ILE A 77 -18.76 3.18 8.68
N ASP A 78 -18.22 4.36 8.99
CA ASP A 78 -18.91 5.64 8.87
C ASP A 78 -19.37 5.91 7.43
N ALA A 79 -18.53 5.60 6.43
CA ALA A 79 -18.91 5.76 5.02
C ALA A 79 -20.14 4.89 4.65
N VAL A 80 -20.21 3.64 5.15
CA VAL A 80 -21.37 2.77 4.93
C VAL A 80 -22.58 3.27 5.70
N PHE A 81 -22.42 3.74 6.93
CA PHE A 81 -23.50 4.29 7.76
C PHE A 81 -24.09 5.57 7.16
N GLN A 82 -23.25 6.50 6.72
CA GLN A 82 -23.69 7.73 6.06
C GLN A 82 -24.54 7.43 4.82
N ARG A 83 -24.15 6.46 4.01
CA ARG A 83 -24.89 6.08 2.81
C ARG A 83 -26.22 5.40 3.15
N ASN A 84 -26.29 4.53 4.16
CA ASN A 84 -27.48 3.74 4.49
C ASN A 84 -28.40 4.44 5.50
N LEU A 85 -27.84 5.18 6.46
CA LEU A 85 -28.55 5.69 7.63
C LEU A 85 -28.46 7.21 7.82
N HIS A 86 -27.71 7.91 6.95
CA HIS A 86 -27.48 9.36 6.97
C HIS A 86 -26.90 9.87 8.31
N ARG A 87 -26.09 9.06 8.96
CA ARG A 87 -25.35 9.39 10.19
C ARG A 87 -24.05 8.61 10.26
N ASP A 88 -23.16 9.03 11.13
CA ASP A 88 -22.00 8.23 11.52
C ASP A 88 -22.41 7.09 12.48
N ALA A 89 -21.58 6.07 12.57
CA ALA A 89 -21.75 5.02 13.54
C ALA A 89 -21.38 5.52 14.95
N THR A 90 -22.05 5.02 15.96
CA THR A 90 -21.64 5.24 17.35
C THR A 90 -20.39 4.41 17.68
N ASP A 91 -19.63 4.79 18.70
CA ASP A 91 -18.45 4.05 19.16
C ASP A 91 -18.76 2.58 19.47
N GLU A 92 -19.96 2.30 20.00
CA GLU A 92 -20.42 0.93 20.31
C GLU A 92 -20.67 0.13 19.02
N GLU A 93 -21.30 0.76 18.01
CA GLU A 93 -21.53 0.14 16.70
C GLU A 93 -20.20 -0.13 15.99
N VAL A 94 -19.28 0.84 15.97
CA VAL A 94 -17.94 0.68 15.41
C VAL A 94 -17.21 -0.49 16.07
N LYS A 95 -17.18 -0.54 17.39
CA LYS A 95 -16.53 -1.60 18.15
C LYS A 95 -17.12 -2.98 17.83
N LYS A 96 -18.46 -3.11 17.79
CA LYS A 96 -19.16 -4.36 17.48
C LYS A 96 -18.89 -4.82 16.05
N ILE A 97 -19.03 -3.91 15.08
CA ILE A 97 -18.85 -4.19 13.66
C ILE A 97 -17.40 -4.58 13.38
N TYR A 98 -16.43 -3.82 13.91
CA TYR A 98 -15.03 -4.09 13.69
C TYR A 98 -14.57 -5.41 14.35
N ALA A 99 -15.11 -5.74 15.52
CA ALA A 99 -14.87 -7.04 16.16
C ALA A 99 -15.37 -8.19 15.29
N ARG A 100 -16.61 -8.10 14.77
CA ARG A 100 -17.17 -9.11 13.88
C ARG A 100 -16.38 -9.26 12.59
N LYS A 101 -16.01 -8.15 11.96
CA LYS A 101 -15.14 -8.15 10.78
C LYS A 101 -13.81 -8.85 11.06
N THR A 102 -13.22 -8.60 12.22
CA THR A 102 -11.94 -9.22 12.61
C THR A 102 -12.06 -10.73 12.78
N GLU A 103 -13.14 -11.22 13.40
CA GLU A 103 -13.42 -12.66 13.51
C GLU A 103 -13.52 -13.32 12.12
N LEU A 104 -14.30 -12.72 11.22
CA LEU A 104 -14.47 -13.23 9.85
C LEU A 104 -13.16 -13.18 9.05
N PHE A 105 -12.40 -12.10 9.21
CA PHE A 105 -11.10 -11.98 8.57
C PHE A 105 -10.14 -13.10 9.02
N GLN A 106 -10.11 -13.44 10.29
CA GLN A 106 -9.31 -14.56 10.79
C GLN A 106 -9.73 -15.93 10.21
N GLN A 107 -11.01 -16.09 9.90
CA GLN A 107 -11.54 -17.31 9.28
C GLN A 107 -11.19 -17.40 7.79
N TYR A 108 -11.15 -16.28 7.07
CA TYR A 108 -10.96 -16.24 5.61
C TYR A 108 -9.51 -16.04 5.20
N ASN A 109 -8.70 -15.40 6.04
CA ASN A 109 -7.33 -15.09 5.71
C ASN A 109 -6.42 -16.32 5.84
N THR A 110 -5.97 -16.84 4.69
CA THR A 110 -5.03 -17.96 4.63
C THR A 110 -3.61 -17.56 5.01
N GLY A 111 -3.27 -16.27 4.88
CA GLY A 111 -1.92 -15.70 5.10
C GLY A 111 -0.94 -16.05 3.99
N GLU A 112 -1.43 -16.33 2.80
CA GLU A 112 -0.61 -16.52 1.62
C GLU A 112 0.09 -15.24 1.24
N LEU A 113 1.29 -15.38 0.66
CA LEU A 113 2.06 -14.27 0.14
C LEU A 113 1.67 -13.99 -1.30
N ILE A 114 1.74 -12.71 -1.70
CA ILE A 114 1.68 -12.36 -3.13
C ILE A 114 2.89 -12.99 -3.83
N PRO A 115 2.68 -13.71 -4.95
CA PRO A 115 3.79 -14.28 -5.72
C PRO A 115 4.79 -13.21 -6.15
N GLY A 116 6.07 -13.39 -5.82
CA GLY A 116 7.13 -12.41 -6.07
C GLY A 116 7.45 -11.48 -4.89
N ALA A 117 6.65 -11.47 -3.82
CA ALA A 117 6.88 -10.59 -2.66
C ALA A 117 8.21 -10.87 -1.93
N ILE A 118 8.55 -12.14 -1.77
CA ILE A 118 9.84 -12.52 -1.17
C ILE A 118 11.01 -12.11 -2.05
N GLU A 119 10.89 -12.36 -3.33
CA GLU A 119 11.94 -12.11 -4.32
C GLU A 119 12.24 -10.62 -4.46
N ILE A 120 11.21 -9.76 -4.47
CA ILE A 120 11.41 -8.31 -4.57
C ILE A 120 12.04 -7.73 -3.29
N LEU A 121 11.65 -8.24 -2.12
CA LEU A 121 12.30 -7.85 -0.86
C LEU A 121 13.78 -8.26 -0.83
N LYS A 122 14.09 -9.49 -1.25
CA LYS A 122 15.49 -9.94 -1.38
C LYS A 122 16.26 -9.10 -2.35
N TYR A 123 15.68 -8.77 -3.52
CA TYR A 123 16.30 -7.89 -4.50
C TYR A 123 16.63 -6.52 -3.88
N VAL A 124 15.68 -5.88 -3.22
CA VAL A 124 15.85 -4.60 -2.53
C VAL A 124 17.01 -4.65 -1.54
N GLN A 125 17.08 -5.70 -0.71
CA GLN A 125 18.16 -5.90 0.24
C GLN A 125 19.53 -6.11 -0.44
N THR A 126 19.60 -6.88 -1.54
CA THR A 126 20.86 -7.10 -2.29
C THR A 126 21.40 -5.81 -2.91
N LYS A 127 20.55 -4.82 -3.14
CA LYS A 127 20.93 -3.48 -3.62
C LYS A 127 21.31 -2.53 -2.48
N GLY A 128 21.34 -2.99 -1.25
CA GLY A 128 21.63 -2.16 -0.09
C GLY A 128 20.53 -1.14 0.23
N LEU A 129 19.33 -1.34 -0.34
CA LEU A 129 18.16 -0.49 -0.08
C LEU A 129 17.43 -1.01 1.17
N LYS A 130 16.92 -0.08 1.97
CA LYS A 130 16.21 -0.39 3.20
C LYS A 130 14.72 -0.68 2.90
N PRO A 131 14.20 -1.88 3.19
CA PRO A 131 12.77 -2.11 3.14
C PRO A 131 12.09 -1.48 4.36
N VAL A 132 10.99 -0.78 4.13
CA VAL A 132 10.14 -0.18 5.17
C VAL A 132 8.70 -0.59 4.90
N LEU A 133 8.00 -1.09 5.90
CA LEU A 133 6.59 -1.43 5.80
C LEU A 133 5.71 -0.23 6.17
N VAL A 134 4.65 0.03 5.40
CA VAL A 134 3.69 1.10 5.68
C VAL A 134 2.27 0.57 5.46
N THR A 135 1.66 0.05 6.51
CA THR A 135 0.32 -0.54 6.47
C THR A 135 -0.70 0.24 7.28
N GLY A 136 -1.94 0.34 6.77
CA GLY A 136 -3.11 0.77 7.53
C GLY A 136 -3.66 -0.31 8.47
N SER A 137 -3.12 -1.52 8.42
CA SER A 137 -3.58 -2.63 9.26
C SER A 137 -3.05 -2.52 10.68
N GLY A 138 -3.93 -2.83 11.65
CA GLY A 138 -3.60 -3.12 13.03
C GLY A 138 -3.90 -4.57 13.40
N GLN A 139 -4.03 -5.47 12.40
CA GLN A 139 -4.39 -6.88 12.62
C GLN A 139 -3.20 -7.67 13.21
N PRO A 140 -3.25 -8.09 14.50
CA PRO A 140 -2.12 -8.78 15.12
C PRO A 140 -1.70 -10.06 14.40
N SER A 141 -2.65 -10.77 13.78
CA SER A 141 -2.38 -11.99 13.02
C SER A 141 -1.49 -11.77 11.80
N LEU A 142 -1.66 -10.64 11.10
CA LEU A 142 -0.81 -10.27 9.97
C LEU A 142 0.57 -9.81 10.44
N LEU A 143 0.61 -8.95 11.46
CA LEU A 143 1.88 -8.46 12.02
C LEU A 143 2.75 -9.60 12.56
N ASN A 144 2.17 -10.58 13.23
CA ASN A 144 2.90 -11.77 13.70
C ASN A 144 3.46 -12.62 12.55
N ARG A 145 2.78 -12.67 11.41
CA ARG A 145 3.24 -13.42 10.24
C ARG A 145 4.44 -12.77 9.55
N LEU A 146 4.59 -11.44 9.65
CA LEU A 146 5.75 -10.74 9.09
C LEU A 146 7.07 -11.31 9.61
N GLU A 147 7.16 -11.58 10.90
CA GLU A 147 8.38 -12.16 11.48
C GLU A 147 8.63 -13.61 11.02
N ILE A 148 7.56 -14.35 10.74
CA ILE A 148 7.67 -15.74 10.23
C ILE A 148 8.15 -15.76 8.78
N HIS A 149 7.58 -14.91 7.91
CA HIS A 149 7.88 -14.93 6.49
C HIS A 149 9.08 -14.04 6.11
N PHE A 150 9.32 -12.99 6.88
CA PHE A 150 10.37 -11.99 6.64
C PHE A 150 11.20 -11.75 7.91
N PRO A 151 11.85 -12.78 8.46
CA PRO A 151 12.51 -12.70 9.77
C PRO A 151 13.55 -11.58 9.81
N GLY A 152 13.42 -10.69 10.79
CA GLY A 152 14.33 -9.55 11.00
C GLY A 152 14.28 -8.44 9.95
N VAL A 153 13.41 -8.52 8.95
CA VAL A 153 13.28 -7.48 7.89
C VAL A 153 12.48 -6.29 8.40
N PHE A 154 11.33 -6.55 9.02
CA PHE A 154 10.43 -5.52 9.51
C PHE A 154 10.39 -5.53 11.04
N THR A 155 10.81 -4.41 11.62
CA THR A 155 10.85 -4.18 13.06
C THR A 155 10.04 -2.93 13.41
N SER A 156 9.87 -2.63 14.70
CA SER A 156 9.25 -1.37 15.13
C SER A 156 9.91 -0.11 14.54
N GLU A 157 11.20 -0.22 14.17
CA GLU A 157 11.97 0.88 13.56
C GLU A 157 11.79 1.00 12.05
N THR A 158 11.31 -0.07 11.38
CA THR A 158 11.14 -0.12 9.93
C THR A 158 9.69 -0.41 9.52
N MET A 159 8.75 -0.31 10.45
CA MET A 159 7.33 -0.61 10.21
C MET A 159 6.45 0.53 10.73
N VAL A 160 5.54 1.00 9.89
CA VAL A 160 4.44 1.91 10.24
C VAL A 160 3.14 1.13 10.15
N THR A 161 2.34 1.19 11.22
CA THR A 161 1.04 0.51 11.33
C THR A 161 -0.06 1.52 11.64
N ALA A 162 -1.31 1.07 11.73
CA ALA A 162 -2.44 1.90 12.17
C ALA A 162 -2.21 2.57 13.53
N PHE A 163 -1.33 2.01 14.38
CA PHE A 163 -1.04 2.55 15.71
C PHE A 163 0.00 3.68 15.70
N ASP A 164 0.71 3.88 14.60
CA ASP A 164 1.76 4.88 14.46
C ASP A 164 1.26 6.23 13.92
N VAL A 165 0.00 6.30 13.46
CA VAL A 165 -0.57 7.46 12.77
C VAL A 165 -1.88 7.91 13.39
N GLN A 166 -2.18 9.20 13.26
CA GLN A 166 -3.47 9.78 13.65
C GLN A 166 -4.45 9.76 12.47
N GLN A 167 -3.95 9.95 11.26
CA GLN A 167 -4.71 9.95 10.04
C GLN A 167 -4.22 8.84 9.11
N GLY A 168 -5.12 7.88 8.82
CA GLY A 168 -4.85 6.81 7.87
C GLY A 168 -4.84 7.31 6.41
N LYS A 169 -4.47 6.43 5.48
CA LYS A 169 -4.57 6.66 4.03
C LYS A 169 -6.01 7.14 3.69
N PRO A 170 -6.20 8.13 2.83
CA PRO A 170 -5.25 8.72 1.88
C PRO A 170 -4.39 9.86 2.44
N HIS A 171 -4.49 10.22 3.74
CA HIS A 171 -3.63 11.24 4.31
C HIS A 171 -2.14 10.82 4.21
N PRO A 172 -1.21 11.71 3.87
CA PRO A 172 0.19 11.36 3.64
C PRO A 172 0.97 10.93 4.90
N GLU A 173 0.38 11.06 6.08
CA GLU A 173 1.06 10.81 7.36
C GLU A 173 1.74 9.44 7.41
N SER A 174 1.07 8.37 6.92
CA SER A 174 1.62 7.02 6.95
C SER A 174 2.96 6.93 6.21
N TYR A 175 3.04 7.50 5.00
CA TYR A 175 4.26 7.47 4.20
C TYR A 175 5.30 8.47 4.65
N LEU A 176 4.90 9.63 5.20
CA LEU A 176 5.83 10.55 5.87
C LEU A 176 6.48 9.88 7.10
N ARG A 177 5.72 9.11 7.88
CA ARG A 177 6.28 8.26 8.95
C ARG A 177 7.19 7.19 8.40
N GLY A 178 6.84 6.58 7.25
CA GLY A 178 7.69 5.63 6.55
C GLY A 178 9.05 6.22 6.17
N LEU A 179 9.08 7.43 5.60
CA LEU A 179 10.33 8.15 5.33
C LEU A 179 11.14 8.42 6.62
N GLN A 180 10.47 8.78 7.70
CA GLN A 180 11.11 9.01 8.99
C GLN A 180 11.77 7.72 9.51
N LYS A 181 11.03 6.60 9.54
CA LYS A 181 11.53 5.27 9.97
C LYS A 181 12.55 4.70 8.97
N GLY A 182 12.51 5.10 7.71
CA GLY A 182 13.53 4.80 6.71
C GLY A 182 14.92 5.39 7.01
N GLY A 183 14.98 6.39 7.90
CA GLY A 183 16.21 7.09 8.28
C GLY A 183 16.10 8.60 8.06
N ASN A 184 14.93 9.19 8.29
CA ASN A 184 14.62 10.61 8.04
C ASN A 184 14.87 11.00 6.56
N LEU A 185 14.37 10.16 5.66
CA LEU A 185 14.58 10.29 4.23
C LEU A 185 13.78 11.46 3.63
N LYS A 186 14.31 12.03 2.55
CA LYS A 186 13.57 12.91 1.64
C LYS A 186 12.75 12.06 0.66
N PRO A 187 11.68 12.60 0.04
CA PRO A 187 10.87 11.83 -0.90
C PRO A 187 11.63 11.23 -2.09
N ASN A 188 12.63 11.95 -2.64
CA ASN A 188 13.49 11.44 -3.71
C ASN A 188 14.53 10.38 -3.27
N GLN A 189 14.51 10.00 -2.01
CA GLN A 189 15.35 8.94 -1.45
C GLN A 189 14.60 7.62 -1.26
N ALA A 190 13.33 7.59 -1.61
CA ALA A 190 12.50 6.39 -1.54
C ALA A 190 11.62 6.23 -2.77
N ILE A 191 11.16 5.00 -3.00
CA ILE A 191 10.03 4.67 -3.86
C ILE A 191 9.01 3.89 -3.04
N VAL A 192 7.74 3.94 -3.46
CA VAL A 192 6.65 3.19 -2.82
C VAL A 192 6.17 2.08 -3.75
N ILE A 193 5.83 0.93 -3.20
CA ILE A 193 5.08 -0.14 -3.85
C ILE A 193 3.74 -0.28 -3.13
N GLU A 194 2.65 -0.07 -3.87
CA GLU A 194 1.27 -0.02 -3.41
C GLU A 194 0.35 -0.81 -4.32
N ASN A 195 -0.88 -1.14 -3.87
CA ASN A 195 -1.90 -1.81 -4.69
C ASN A 195 -3.27 -1.12 -4.60
N ALA A 196 -3.44 -0.19 -3.67
CA ALA A 196 -4.72 0.44 -3.38
C ALA A 196 -4.74 1.93 -3.78
N PRO A 197 -5.90 2.46 -4.23
CA PRO A 197 -5.98 3.87 -4.64
C PRO A 197 -5.68 4.84 -3.49
N LEU A 198 -6.23 4.61 -2.30
CA LEU A 198 -6.00 5.50 -1.15
C LEU A 198 -4.56 5.43 -0.63
N GLY A 199 -3.92 4.27 -0.74
CA GLY A 199 -2.51 4.12 -0.42
C GLY A 199 -1.62 4.85 -1.43
N THR A 200 -1.96 4.74 -2.71
CA THR A 200 -1.32 5.50 -3.80
C THR A 200 -1.44 7.01 -3.58
N GLU A 201 -2.66 7.52 -3.30
CA GLU A 201 -2.88 8.94 -2.98
C GLU A 201 -2.03 9.40 -1.78
N SER A 202 -1.96 8.58 -0.73
CA SER A 202 -1.16 8.85 0.47
C SER A 202 0.34 8.96 0.16
N ALA A 203 0.87 8.04 -0.66
CA ALA A 203 2.28 8.02 -1.06
C ALA A 203 2.63 9.22 -1.97
N VAL A 204 1.77 9.50 -2.94
CA VAL A 204 1.88 10.67 -3.84
C VAL A 204 1.77 11.97 -3.05
N GLY A 205 0.84 12.04 -2.09
CA GLY A 205 0.70 13.17 -1.17
C GLY A 205 1.92 13.40 -0.29
N ALA A 206 2.69 12.35 0.02
CA ALA A 206 4.00 12.44 0.69
C ALA A 206 5.14 12.85 -0.27
N GLY A 207 4.85 13.05 -1.57
CA GLY A 207 5.80 13.46 -2.58
C GLY A 207 6.72 12.34 -3.07
N ILE A 208 6.37 11.06 -2.85
CA ILE A 208 7.23 9.92 -3.17
C ILE A 208 6.85 9.34 -4.54
N PHE A 209 7.83 8.89 -5.31
CA PHE A 209 7.59 8.15 -6.56
C PHE A 209 6.88 6.84 -6.24
N THR A 210 5.67 6.67 -6.77
CA THR A 210 4.79 5.57 -6.40
C THR A 210 4.57 4.62 -7.58
N ILE A 211 4.89 3.36 -7.35
CA ILE A 211 4.64 2.24 -8.24
C ILE A 211 3.42 1.50 -7.68
N ALA A 212 2.40 1.31 -8.49
CA ALA A 212 1.26 0.47 -8.13
C ALA A 212 1.39 -0.93 -8.75
N VAL A 213 0.95 -1.94 -8.02
CA VAL A 213 0.77 -3.32 -8.50
C VAL A 213 -0.71 -3.67 -8.39
N ASN A 214 -1.37 -3.91 -9.51
CA ASN A 214 -2.79 -4.22 -9.52
C ASN A 214 -3.02 -5.70 -9.22
N THR A 215 -3.07 -6.04 -7.96
CA THR A 215 -3.33 -7.40 -7.46
C THR A 215 -4.81 -7.63 -7.11
N GLY A 216 -5.65 -6.63 -7.35
CA GLY A 216 -7.08 -6.66 -7.05
C GLY A 216 -7.97 -6.63 -8.30
N PRO A 217 -9.29 -6.52 -8.13
CA PRO A 217 -10.26 -6.51 -9.20
C PRO A 217 -10.51 -5.11 -9.81
N LEU A 218 -9.83 -4.07 -9.34
CA LEU A 218 -10.05 -2.70 -9.81
C LEU A 218 -9.38 -2.50 -11.17
N PRO A 219 -9.95 -1.64 -12.06
CA PRO A 219 -9.26 -1.23 -13.28
C PRO A 219 -7.95 -0.47 -12.98
N ASP A 220 -6.92 -0.65 -13.80
CA ASP A 220 -5.64 0.07 -13.67
C ASP A 220 -5.79 1.59 -13.66
N SER A 221 -6.81 2.10 -14.36
CA SER A 221 -7.12 3.54 -14.38
C SER A 221 -7.37 4.12 -13.00
N VAL A 222 -7.95 3.33 -12.07
CA VAL A 222 -8.19 3.77 -10.69
C VAL A 222 -6.88 4.06 -9.95
N LEU A 223 -5.86 3.24 -10.15
CA LEU A 223 -4.53 3.43 -9.56
C LEU A 223 -3.78 4.58 -10.24
N SER A 224 -3.90 4.69 -11.56
CA SER A 224 -3.31 5.80 -12.33
C SER A 224 -3.96 7.14 -11.95
N GLU A 225 -5.28 7.20 -11.80
CA GLU A 225 -6.03 8.38 -11.37
C GLU A 225 -5.70 8.79 -9.92
N ALA A 226 -5.39 7.81 -9.04
CA ALA A 226 -4.87 8.06 -7.70
C ALA A 226 -3.43 8.63 -7.71
N GLY A 227 -2.78 8.69 -8.87
CA GLY A 227 -1.49 9.32 -9.09
C GLY A 227 -0.30 8.35 -9.11
N ALA A 228 -0.52 7.03 -9.23
CA ALA A 228 0.57 6.09 -9.44
C ALA A 228 1.40 6.52 -10.66
N SER A 229 2.71 6.56 -10.51
CA SER A 229 3.62 6.91 -11.61
C SER A 229 3.73 5.79 -12.64
N ILE A 230 3.65 4.54 -12.18
CA ILE A 230 3.64 3.32 -13.01
C ILE A 230 2.65 2.35 -12.38
N VAL A 231 1.90 1.62 -13.20
CA VAL A 231 1.03 0.52 -12.76
C VAL A 231 1.49 -0.77 -13.42
N PHE A 232 1.73 -1.80 -12.61
CA PHE A 232 2.03 -3.16 -13.06
C PHE A 232 0.84 -4.07 -12.78
N ASP A 233 0.62 -5.05 -13.62
CA ASP A 233 -0.43 -6.06 -13.49
C ASP A 233 -0.15 -7.10 -12.40
N SER A 234 1.10 -7.20 -11.96
CA SER A 234 1.51 -8.15 -10.92
C SER A 234 2.83 -7.77 -10.26
N MET A 235 3.08 -8.31 -9.08
CA MET A 235 4.39 -8.22 -8.42
C MET A 235 5.47 -8.94 -9.24
N GLY A 236 5.12 -9.99 -9.99
CA GLY A 236 6.04 -10.70 -10.87
C GLY A 236 6.57 -9.81 -11.98
N THR A 237 5.68 -9.09 -12.69
CA THR A 237 6.07 -8.13 -13.75
C THR A 237 6.90 -6.98 -13.19
N LEU A 238 6.55 -6.48 -12.00
CA LEU A 238 7.38 -5.49 -11.31
C LEU A 238 8.77 -6.06 -10.99
N LEU A 239 8.86 -7.29 -10.47
CA LEU A 239 10.13 -7.94 -10.13
C LEU A 239 11.05 -8.05 -11.34
N GLU A 240 10.52 -8.44 -12.50
CA GLU A 240 11.28 -8.52 -13.76
C GLU A 240 11.80 -7.14 -14.21
N THR A 241 11.04 -6.09 -13.93
CA THR A 241 11.34 -4.71 -14.37
C THR A 241 12.18 -3.92 -13.34
N MET A 242 12.14 -4.31 -12.07
CA MET A 242 12.77 -3.59 -10.96
C MET A 242 14.28 -3.32 -11.15
N PRO A 243 15.10 -4.25 -11.72
CA PRO A 243 16.50 -3.97 -12.00
C PRO A 243 16.72 -2.76 -12.91
N GLU A 244 15.86 -2.59 -13.90
CA GLU A 244 15.95 -1.50 -14.85
C GLU A 244 15.45 -0.18 -14.24
N ILE A 245 14.37 -0.21 -13.47
CA ILE A 245 13.91 0.95 -12.70
C ILE A 245 15.03 1.48 -11.81
N VAL A 246 15.65 0.62 -11.03
CA VAL A 246 16.74 1.00 -10.11
C VAL A 246 17.95 1.56 -10.89
N ARG A 247 18.29 0.95 -12.03
CA ARG A 247 19.38 1.43 -12.89
C ARG A 247 19.13 2.85 -13.41
N ILE A 248 17.93 3.12 -13.93
CA ILE A 248 17.56 4.45 -14.41
C ILE A 248 17.60 5.47 -13.26
N ILE A 249 16.97 5.14 -12.13
CA ILE A 249 16.94 5.98 -10.92
C ILE A 249 18.36 6.38 -10.48
N GLN A 250 19.31 5.45 -10.55
CA GLN A 250 20.71 5.72 -10.14
C GLN A 250 21.47 6.60 -11.12
N THR A 251 21.04 6.67 -12.37
CA THR A 251 21.78 7.38 -13.44
C THR A 251 21.13 8.69 -13.85
N ILE A 252 19.81 8.85 -13.64
CA ILE A 252 19.04 10.00 -14.10
C ILE A 252 19.43 11.28 -13.33
N ARG A 253 19.62 12.36 -14.08
CA ARG A 253 19.90 13.72 -13.58
C ARG A 253 19.15 14.71 -14.46
N LEU A 254 18.61 15.80 -13.87
CA LEU A 254 18.02 16.95 -14.58
C LEU A 254 19.06 18.01 -14.84
#